data_52c1e78b5f95dc5e3d49bac0957fe737
#
_entry.id   52c1e78b5f95dc5e3d49bac0957fe737
#
_cell.length_a   1.000
_cell.length_b   1.000
_cell.length_c   1.000
_cell.angle_alpha   90.00
_cell.angle_beta   90.00
_cell.angle_gamma   90.00
#
_symmetry.space_group_name_H-M   'P 1'
#
loop_
_entity.id
_entity.type
_entity.pdbx_description
1 polymer ?
#
loop_
_entity_poly.entity_id
_entity_poly.type
_entity_poly.pdbx_seq_one_letter_code
_entity_poly.pdbx_strand_id
1 'polypeptide(L)'
;MIREACLENYTLLSRAISCGANRIELCDNLSCGGTTVSKGVMAESLKYAHEKKVPVTVLIRPRGGDFVYNDAEIKIMESDIFTAQSLGADTIAIGALDSNGGLDFEAMENLAQAAFGMQLELHMAFDSLDFEEQKKAIDWAVSSGFDRILTHGGSLEVPIEETVPHLKELISYADHRIEILPGGGITFENCEQIAEELGVKSVHGTKIVNLMHD
;
A
#
# COMPACT_ATOMS: atom_id res chain seq x y z
N MET A 1 12.14 8.30 -10.32
CA MET A 1 10.80 8.12 -9.73
C MET A 1 10.50 6.64 -9.58
N ILE A 2 9.95 6.23 -8.44
CA ILE A 2 9.46 4.89 -8.22
C ILE A 2 8.02 4.80 -8.75
N ARG A 3 7.78 3.84 -9.65
CA ARG A 3 6.46 3.49 -10.16
C ARG A 3 6.05 2.17 -9.53
N GLU A 4 5.22 2.24 -8.50
CA GLU A 4 4.69 1.06 -7.83
C GLU A 4 3.43 0.57 -8.54
N ALA A 5 3.52 -0.59 -9.16
CA ALA A 5 2.38 -1.20 -9.84
C ALA A 5 1.59 -2.09 -8.88
N CYS A 6 0.31 -1.74 -8.67
CA CYS A 6 -0.64 -2.59 -7.97
C CYS A 6 -1.15 -3.67 -8.94
N LEU A 7 -0.85 -4.92 -8.63
CA LEU A 7 -1.12 -6.05 -9.51
C LEU A 7 -2.00 -7.09 -8.82
N GLU A 8 -3.08 -7.46 -9.52
CA GLU A 8 -3.90 -8.60 -9.13
C GLU A 8 -3.23 -9.89 -9.58
N ASN A 9 -2.83 -10.72 -8.60
CA ASN A 9 -2.25 -12.01 -8.85
C ASN A 9 -0.90 -11.92 -9.62
N TYR A 10 -0.44 -13.03 -10.17
CA TYR A 10 0.81 -13.15 -10.92
C TYR A 10 0.70 -12.67 -12.39
N THR A 11 -0.52 -12.61 -12.94
CA THR A 11 -0.79 -12.59 -14.38
C THR A 11 -0.04 -11.49 -15.14
N LEU A 12 0.03 -10.27 -14.60
CA LEU A 12 0.66 -9.13 -15.27
C LEU A 12 2.06 -8.79 -14.74
N LEU A 13 2.58 -9.54 -13.77
CA LEU A 13 3.82 -9.20 -13.06
C LEU A 13 5.02 -9.05 -14.01
N SER A 14 5.25 -10.03 -14.86
CA SER A 14 6.36 -9.99 -15.82
C SER A 14 6.27 -8.79 -16.76
N ARG A 15 5.05 -8.53 -17.26
CA ARG A 15 4.81 -7.42 -18.17
C ARG A 15 4.96 -6.06 -17.50
N ALA A 16 4.42 -5.90 -16.29
CA ALA A 16 4.55 -4.65 -15.55
C ALA A 16 6.03 -4.30 -15.29
N ILE A 17 6.84 -5.27 -14.89
CA ILE A 17 8.27 -5.07 -14.68
C ILE A 17 8.98 -4.70 -16.00
N SER A 18 8.66 -5.39 -17.10
CA SER A 18 9.26 -5.07 -18.41
C SER A 18 8.84 -3.70 -18.94
N CYS A 19 7.66 -3.21 -18.56
CA CYS A 19 7.15 -1.87 -18.91
C CYS A 19 7.62 -0.77 -17.94
N GLY A 20 8.50 -1.09 -16.98
CA GLY A 20 9.17 -0.09 -16.13
C GLY A 20 8.59 0.07 -14.73
N ALA A 21 7.72 -0.84 -14.26
CA ALA A 21 7.41 -0.92 -12.84
C ALA A 21 8.68 -1.34 -12.08
N ASN A 22 9.02 -0.58 -11.05
CA ASN A 22 10.24 -0.80 -10.27
C ASN A 22 9.98 -1.02 -8.78
N ARG A 23 8.72 -1.10 -8.38
CA ARG A 23 8.18 -1.66 -7.14
C ARG A 23 6.80 -2.25 -7.46
N ILE A 24 6.42 -3.33 -6.79
CA ILE A 24 5.14 -4.01 -6.98
C ILE A 24 4.38 -4.02 -5.67
N GLU A 25 3.10 -3.69 -5.70
CA GLU A 25 2.15 -4.13 -4.69
C GLU A 25 1.40 -5.35 -5.22
N LEU A 26 1.51 -6.46 -4.50
CA LEU A 26 0.88 -7.73 -4.85
C LEU A 26 -0.38 -7.93 -4.04
N CYS A 27 -1.50 -8.01 -4.72
CA CYS A 27 -2.81 -8.24 -4.12
C CYS A 27 -3.62 -9.25 -4.94
N ASP A 28 -4.75 -9.66 -4.42
CA ASP A 28 -5.81 -10.39 -5.13
C ASP A 28 -7.10 -9.58 -5.07
N ASN A 29 -8.10 -9.94 -5.88
CA ASN A 29 -9.46 -9.43 -5.80
C ASN A 29 -9.58 -7.89 -5.77
N LEU A 30 -8.97 -7.22 -6.75
CA LEU A 30 -9.01 -5.75 -6.89
C LEU A 30 -10.43 -5.18 -7.00
N SER A 31 -11.41 -6.01 -7.40
CA SER A 31 -12.82 -5.61 -7.47
C SER A 31 -13.42 -5.21 -6.12
N CYS A 32 -12.82 -5.66 -5.01
CA CYS A 32 -13.21 -5.25 -3.65
C CYS A 32 -12.13 -4.38 -2.96
N GLY A 33 -11.21 -3.82 -3.73
CA GLY A 33 -10.12 -2.98 -3.23
C GLY A 33 -8.88 -3.75 -2.79
N GLY A 34 -8.74 -5.00 -3.20
CA GLY A 34 -7.60 -5.86 -2.89
C GLY A 34 -7.78 -6.70 -1.62
N THR A 35 -7.26 -7.92 -1.66
CA THR A 35 -7.12 -8.84 -0.52
C THR A 35 -5.77 -9.53 -0.58
N THR A 36 -5.39 -10.26 0.48
CA THR A 36 -4.15 -11.06 0.49
C THR A 36 -4.18 -12.14 -0.59
N VAL A 37 -3.09 -12.30 -1.32
CA VAL A 37 -2.95 -13.37 -2.32
C VAL A 37 -2.72 -14.73 -1.66
N SER A 38 -2.99 -15.80 -2.41
CA SER A 38 -2.64 -17.15 -1.95
C SER A 38 -1.13 -17.30 -1.78
N LYS A 39 -0.72 -18.21 -0.86
CA LYS A 39 0.71 -18.54 -0.64
C LYS A 39 1.45 -18.90 -1.93
N GLY A 40 0.80 -19.62 -2.84
CA GLY A 40 1.42 -20.03 -4.11
C GLY A 40 1.70 -18.85 -5.04
N VAL A 41 0.74 -17.93 -5.17
CA VAL A 41 0.91 -16.68 -5.93
C VAL A 41 2.02 -15.83 -5.30
N MET A 42 2.01 -15.68 -3.98
CA MET A 42 3.04 -14.91 -3.26
C MET A 42 4.44 -15.47 -3.53
N ALA A 43 4.62 -16.79 -3.38
CA ALA A 43 5.91 -17.44 -3.57
C ALA A 43 6.48 -17.25 -4.98
N GLU A 44 5.67 -17.47 -6.01
CA GLU A 44 6.13 -17.34 -7.40
C GLU A 44 6.34 -15.89 -7.80
N SER A 45 5.52 -14.96 -7.28
CA SER A 45 5.65 -13.54 -7.57
C SER A 45 6.91 -12.94 -6.94
N LEU A 46 7.17 -13.24 -5.66
CA LEU A 46 8.39 -12.81 -4.97
C LEU A 46 9.64 -13.33 -5.66
N LYS A 47 9.67 -14.64 -5.97
CA LYS A 47 10.79 -15.26 -6.68
C LYS A 47 11.07 -14.53 -8.01
N TYR A 48 10.05 -14.35 -8.83
CA TYR A 48 10.23 -13.70 -10.15
C TYR A 48 10.67 -12.24 -10.03
N ALA A 49 10.03 -11.47 -9.16
CA ALA A 49 10.36 -10.06 -8.97
C ALA A 49 11.79 -9.87 -8.43
N HIS A 50 12.22 -10.70 -7.48
CA HIS A 50 13.58 -10.66 -6.93
C HIS A 50 14.65 -11.05 -7.95
N GLU A 51 14.38 -12.00 -8.86
CA GLU A 51 15.27 -12.30 -9.99
C GLU A 51 15.47 -11.06 -10.89
N LYS A 52 14.49 -10.16 -10.93
CA LYS A 52 14.54 -8.87 -11.65
C LYS A 52 15.02 -7.71 -10.77
N LYS A 53 15.31 -7.94 -9.49
CA LYS A 53 15.70 -6.94 -8.49
C LYS A 53 14.60 -5.87 -8.26
N VAL A 54 13.35 -6.28 -8.32
CA VAL A 54 12.19 -5.45 -8.08
C VAL A 54 11.61 -5.83 -6.72
N PRO A 55 11.52 -4.90 -5.74
CA PRO A 55 10.94 -5.18 -4.44
C PRO A 55 9.43 -5.32 -4.53
N VAL A 56 8.87 -6.10 -3.60
CA VAL A 56 7.45 -6.43 -3.55
C VAL A 56 6.86 -6.09 -2.19
N THR A 57 5.83 -5.25 -2.21
CA THR A 57 4.89 -5.04 -1.12
C THR A 57 3.80 -6.09 -1.21
N VAL A 58 3.51 -6.80 -0.14
CA VAL A 58 2.41 -7.76 -0.07
C VAL A 58 1.26 -7.15 0.72
N LEU A 59 0.09 -7.04 0.09
CA LEU A 59 -1.12 -6.60 0.78
C LEU A 59 -1.59 -7.68 1.75
N ILE A 60 -1.77 -7.30 3.01
CA ILE A 60 -2.34 -8.15 4.05
C ILE A 60 -3.72 -7.60 4.41
N ARG A 61 -4.75 -8.19 3.81
CA ARG A 61 -6.15 -7.83 4.01
C ARG A 61 -7.01 -9.07 3.86
N PRO A 62 -7.66 -9.56 4.93
CA PRO A 62 -8.31 -10.87 4.94
C PRO A 62 -9.60 -10.90 4.12
N ARG A 63 -10.24 -9.75 3.90
CA ARG A 63 -11.51 -9.60 3.17
C ARG A 63 -11.71 -8.20 2.62
N GLY A 64 -12.61 -8.04 1.67
CA GLY A 64 -13.16 -6.76 1.25
C GLY A 64 -14.09 -6.12 2.29
N GLY A 65 -14.65 -4.96 1.97
CA GLY A 65 -15.49 -4.16 2.86
C GLY A 65 -14.67 -3.21 3.74
N ASP A 66 -15.15 -2.97 4.95
CA ASP A 66 -14.49 -2.11 5.93
C ASP A 66 -13.14 -2.66 6.41
N PHE A 67 -12.48 -1.90 7.24
CA PHE A 67 -11.19 -2.26 7.84
C PHE A 67 -11.29 -2.52 9.35
N VAL A 68 -12.51 -2.69 9.86
CA VAL A 68 -12.78 -3.02 11.27
C VAL A 68 -12.79 -4.54 11.42
N TYR A 69 -11.77 -5.09 12.04
CA TYR A 69 -11.55 -6.54 12.12
C TYR A 69 -11.85 -7.08 13.52
N ASN A 70 -12.32 -8.32 13.56
CA ASN A 70 -12.41 -9.08 14.81
C ASN A 70 -11.10 -9.85 15.09
N ASP A 71 -11.00 -10.42 16.31
CA ASP A 71 -9.81 -11.14 16.77
C ASP A 71 -9.40 -12.30 15.82
N ALA A 72 -10.37 -12.96 15.19
CA ALA A 72 -10.05 -14.06 14.26
C ALA A 72 -9.46 -13.52 12.96
N GLU A 73 -9.96 -12.38 12.46
CA GLU A 73 -9.42 -11.72 11.27
C GLU A 73 -8.02 -11.17 11.51
N ILE A 74 -7.74 -10.59 12.69
CA ILE A 74 -6.39 -10.16 13.07
C ILE A 74 -5.43 -11.36 13.11
N LYS A 75 -5.84 -12.51 13.68
CA LYS A 75 -5.02 -13.75 13.66
C LYS A 75 -4.77 -14.29 12.26
N ILE A 76 -5.74 -14.14 11.35
CA ILE A 76 -5.55 -14.49 9.93
C ILE A 76 -4.47 -13.58 9.33
N MET A 77 -4.56 -12.26 9.57
CA MET A 77 -3.57 -11.30 9.08
C MET A 77 -2.16 -11.60 9.62
N GLU A 78 -2.02 -11.89 10.92
CA GLU A 78 -0.73 -12.31 11.51
C GLU A 78 -0.16 -13.56 10.81
N SER A 79 -1.00 -14.55 10.55
CA SER A 79 -0.58 -15.80 9.85
C SER A 79 -0.13 -15.52 8.41
N ASP A 80 -0.82 -14.60 7.71
CA ASP A 80 -0.45 -14.18 6.36
C ASP A 80 0.86 -13.39 6.37
N ILE A 81 1.09 -12.53 7.38
CA ILE A 81 2.37 -11.82 7.59
C ILE A 81 3.52 -12.80 7.78
N PHE A 82 3.37 -13.81 8.66
CA PHE A 82 4.41 -14.84 8.84
C PHE A 82 4.66 -15.63 7.56
N THR A 83 3.62 -15.87 6.77
CA THR A 83 3.77 -16.52 5.47
C THR A 83 4.59 -15.63 4.52
N ALA A 84 4.24 -14.34 4.40
CA ALA A 84 4.96 -13.39 3.56
C ALA A 84 6.44 -13.25 4.00
N GLN A 85 6.69 -13.12 5.29
CA GLN A 85 8.04 -13.08 5.86
C GLN A 85 8.85 -14.34 5.49
N SER A 86 8.26 -15.53 5.66
CA SER A 86 8.92 -16.80 5.33
C SER A 86 9.26 -16.95 3.84
N LEU A 87 8.53 -16.27 2.98
CA LEU A 87 8.73 -16.24 1.54
C LEU A 87 9.64 -15.08 1.08
N GLY A 88 10.04 -14.19 2.01
CA GLY A 88 10.98 -13.11 1.75
C GLY A 88 10.34 -11.84 1.17
N ALA A 89 9.10 -11.52 1.53
CA ALA A 89 8.50 -10.24 1.15
C ALA A 89 9.35 -9.06 1.66
N ASP A 90 9.47 -8.02 0.86
CA ASP A 90 10.25 -6.83 1.21
C ASP A 90 9.45 -5.88 2.11
N THR A 91 8.17 -5.74 1.84
CA THR A 91 7.24 -4.84 2.54
C THR A 91 5.91 -5.52 2.77
N ILE A 92 5.27 -5.17 3.87
CA ILE A 92 3.88 -5.55 4.19
C ILE A 92 3.02 -4.30 4.22
N ALA A 93 1.91 -4.30 3.45
CA ALA A 93 0.89 -3.27 3.51
C ALA A 93 -0.25 -3.74 4.42
N ILE A 94 -0.51 -3.02 5.51
CA ILE A 94 -1.50 -3.33 6.54
C ILE A 94 -2.32 -2.09 6.90
N GLY A 95 -3.50 -2.28 7.49
CA GLY A 95 -4.31 -1.22 8.05
C GLY A 95 -5.55 -1.80 8.72
N ALA A 96 -5.78 -1.40 9.95
CA ALA A 96 -6.95 -1.76 10.75
C ALA A 96 -7.54 -0.51 11.41
N LEU A 97 -8.86 -0.40 11.41
CA LEU A 97 -9.60 0.70 12.00
C LEU A 97 -10.43 0.21 13.19
N ASP A 98 -10.67 1.09 14.15
CA ASP A 98 -11.59 0.84 15.25
C ASP A 98 -13.05 1.17 14.86
N SER A 99 -13.98 0.80 15.71
CA SER A 99 -15.42 1.05 15.49
C SER A 99 -15.81 2.54 15.64
N ASN A 100 -14.90 3.41 16.07
CA ASN A 100 -15.14 4.84 16.28
C ASN A 100 -14.60 5.69 15.12
N GLY A 101 -14.00 5.05 14.10
CA GLY A 101 -13.46 5.72 12.91
C GLY A 101 -12.01 6.17 13.05
N GLY A 102 -11.30 5.70 14.07
CA GLY A 102 -9.86 5.91 14.26
C GLY A 102 -9.04 4.69 13.81
N LEU A 103 -7.71 4.81 13.85
CA LEU A 103 -6.81 3.68 13.68
C LEU A 103 -6.91 2.74 14.90
N ASP A 104 -7.06 1.44 14.68
CA ASP A 104 -6.96 0.45 15.76
C ASP A 104 -5.50 0.24 16.15
N PHE A 105 -5.02 1.07 17.08
CA PHE A 105 -3.62 1.05 17.47
C PHE A 105 -3.16 -0.28 18.07
N GLU A 106 -4.03 -1.00 18.80
CA GLU A 106 -3.68 -2.30 19.39
C GLU A 106 -3.50 -3.37 18.30
N ALA A 107 -4.46 -3.45 17.38
CA ALA A 107 -4.35 -4.36 16.24
C ALA A 107 -3.14 -4.02 15.36
N MET A 108 -2.94 -2.74 15.06
CA MET A 108 -1.83 -2.29 14.22
C MET A 108 -0.47 -2.54 14.86
N GLU A 109 -0.33 -2.40 16.18
CA GLU A 109 0.91 -2.72 16.90
C GLU A 109 1.21 -4.23 16.83
N ASN A 110 0.21 -5.08 17.04
CA ASN A 110 0.35 -6.54 16.94
C ASN A 110 0.79 -6.95 15.52
N LEU A 111 0.16 -6.41 14.49
CA LEU A 111 0.50 -6.69 13.09
C LEU A 111 1.91 -6.19 12.73
N ALA A 112 2.29 -4.99 13.19
CA ALA A 112 3.63 -4.45 12.97
C ALA A 112 4.72 -5.30 13.65
N GLN A 113 4.46 -5.80 14.86
CA GLN A 113 5.37 -6.71 15.55
C GLN A 113 5.51 -8.06 14.80
N ALA A 114 4.41 -8.61 14.26
CA ALA A 114 4.45 -9.82 13.45
C ALA A 114 5.29 -9.64 12.17
N ALA A 115 5.34 -8.42 11.62
CA ALA A 115 6.08 -8.07 10.41
C ALA A 115 7.56 -7.70 10.66
N PHE A 116 8.09 -7.97 11.86
CA PHE A 116 9.48 -7.62 12.21
C PHE A 116 10.50 -8.05 11.15
N GLY A 117 11.34 -7.12 10.73
CA GLY A 117 12.39 -7.35 9.73
C GLY A 117 11.97 -7.06 8.28
N MET A 118 10.71 -6.72 8.03
CA MET A 118 10.21 -6.22 6.75
C MET A 118 9.93 -4.71 6.85
N GLN A 119 9.84 -4.02 5.73
CA GLN A 119 9.31 -2.68 5.68
C GLN A 119 7.79 -2.69 5.94
N LEU A 120 7.27 -1.59 6.48
CA LEU A 120 5.86 -1.44 6.82
C LEU A 120 5.22 -0.32 6.01
N GLU A 121 4.05 -0.60 5.47
CA GLU A 121 3.20 0.36 4.77
C GLU A 121 1.81 0.37 5.40
N LEU A 122 1.31 1.56 5.75
CA LEU A 122 -0.10 1.75 6.08
C LEU A 122 -0.86 1.96 4.77
N HIS A 123 -1.75 1.02 4.44
CA HIS A 123 -2.52 1.07 3.20
C HIS A 123 -3.71 2.06 3.26
N MET A 124 -4.53 2.11 2.21
CA MET A 124 -5.63 3.07 2.02
C MET A 124 -6.78 2.98 3.06
N ALA A 125 -6.71 2.15 4.11
CA ALA A 125 -7.54 2.33 5.29
C ALA A 125 -7.36 3.73 5.89
N PHE A 126 -6.19 4.34 5.69
CA PHE A 126 -5.86 5.71 6.06
C PHE A 126 -6.83 6.75 5.46
N ASP A 127 -7.34 6.53 4.26
CA ASP A 127 -8.27 7.43 3.59
C ASP A 127 -9.69 7.44 4.21
N SER A 128 -9.98 6.47 5.09
CA SER A 128 -11.24 6.43 5.86
C SER A 128 -11.19 7.28 7.13
N LEU A 129 -10.02 7.77 7.52
CA LEU A 129 -9.82 8.63 8.68
C LEU A 129 -10.15 10.08 8.35
N ASP A 130 -10.71 10.83 9.30
CA ASP A 130 -10.77 12.29 9.18
C ASP A 130 -9.37 12.92 9.34
N PHE A 131 -9.22 14.19 9.00
CA PHE A 131 -7.91 14.84 8.96
C PHE A 131 -7.17 14.85 10.30
N GLU A 132 -7.87 14.99 11.41
CA GLU A 132 -7.24 14.96 12.73
C GLU A 132 -6.79 13.54 13.11
N GLU A 133 -7.57 12.52 12.76
CA GLU A 133 -7.18 11.12 12.92
C GLU A 133 -6.05 10.72 11.96
N GLN A 134 -6.02 11.27 10.73
CA GLN A 134 -4.90 11.08 9.80
C GLN A 134 -3.58 11.60 10.38
N LYS A 135 -3.58 12.77 11.03
CA LYS A 135 -2.38 13.29 11.70
C LYS A 135 -1.91 12.39 12.84
N LYS A 136 -2.85 11.90 13.65
CA LYS A 136 -2.53 10.94 14.74
C LYS A 136 -1.96 9.63 14.15
N ALA A 137 -2.54 9.15 13.05
CA ALA A 137 -2.07 7.95 12.36
C ALA A 137 -0.66 8.15 11.77
N ILE A 138 -0.34 9.34 11.21
CA ILE A 138 1.00 9.70 10.76
C ILE A 138 1.99 9.67 11.92
N ASP A 139 1.69 10.35 13.03
CA ASP A 139 2.57 10.43 14.19
C ASP A 139 2.81 9.05 14.81
N TRP A 140 1.76 8.24 14.90
CA TRP A 140 1.87 6.86 15.38
C TRP A 140 2.70 6.00 14.41
N ALA A 141 2.44 6.05 13.11
CA ALA A 141 3.18 5.29 12.10
C ALA A 141 4.68 5.61 12.14
N VAL A 142 5.03 6.90 12.26
CA VAL A 142 6.42 7.34 12.45
C VAL A 142 7.04 6.71 13.70
N SER A 143 6.34 6.76 14.84
CA SER A 143 6.85 6.22 16.10
C SER A 143 6.93 4.69 16.13
N SER A 144 6.10 4.03 15.33
CA SER A 144 6.03 2.56 15.20
C SER A 144 6.91 2.00 14.08
N GLY A 145 7.70 2.86 13.40
CA GLY A 145 8.68 2.43 12.41
C GLY A 145 8.09 2.06 11.05
N PHE A 146 6.95 2.61 10.69
CA PHE A 146 6.43 2.50 9.32
C PHE A 146 7.28 3.32 8.35
N ASP A 147 7.50 2.77 7.17
CA ASP A 147 8.28 3.40 6.11
C ASP A 147 7.43 4.34 5.27
N ARG A 148 6.14 4.00 5.03
CA ARG A 148 5.27 4.78 4.16
C ARG A 148 3.78 4.65 4.49
N ILE A 149 3.01 5.60 3.96
CA ILE A 149 1.54 5.60 3.99
C ILE A 149 1.05 5.74 2.55
N LEU A 150 0.32 4.73 2.06
CA LEU A 150 -0.37 4.77 0.78
C LEU A 150 -1.73 5.47 0.97
N THR A 151 -1.95 6.54 0.22
CA THR A 151 -3.17 7.34 0.33
C THR A 151 -3.58 7.97 -1.00
N HIS A 152 -4.87 8.08 -1.22
CA HIS A 152 -5.47 8.89 -2.28
C HIS A 152 -5.63 10.36 -1.84
N GLY A 153 -5.57 10.62 -0.55
CA GLY A 153 -5.89 11.91 0.04
C GLY A 153 -7.40 12.18 0.12
N GLY A 154 -8.21 11.12 0.11
CA GLY A 154 -9.67 11.22 0.20
C GLY A 154 -10.40 10.04 -0.44
N SER A 155 -11.67 10.24 -0.82
CA SER A 155 -12.46 9.19 -1.47
C SER A 155 -11.94 8.84 -2.85
N LEU A 156 -11.79 7.56 -3.16
CA LEU A 156 -11.45 7.07 -4.50
C LEU A 156 -12.52 7.38 -5.58
N GLU A 157 -13.67 7.91 -5.18
CA GLU A 157 -14.74 8.32 -6.11
C GLU A 157 -14.45 9.66 -6.79
N VAL A 158 -13.51 10.45 -6.25
CA VAL A 158 -13.09 11.72 -6.86
C VAL A 158 -11.78 11.56 -7.64
N PRO A 159 -11.53 12.35 -8.69
CA PRO A 159 -10.25 12.34 -9.40
C PRO A 159 -9.08 12.72 -8.49
N ILE A 160 -7.89 12.16 -8.75
CA ILE A 160 -6.68 12.43 -7.95
C ILE A 160 -6.32 13.92 -7.94
N GLU A 161 -6.62 14.64 -9.01
CA GLU A 161 -6.37 16.06 -9.14
C GLU A 161 -7.13 16.90 -8.11
N GLU A 162 -8.31 16.43 -7.68
CA GLU A 162 -9.12 17.09 -6.65
C GLU A 162 -8.58 16.84 -5.24
N THR A 163 -7.84 15.76 -5.02
CA THR A 163 -7.24 15.43 -3.70
C THR A 163 -5.82 15.97 -3.53
N VAL A 164 -5.19 16.47 -4.59
CA VAL A 164 -3.85 17.08 -4.54
C VAL A 164 -3.69 18.13 -3.41
N PRO A 165 -4.65 19.06 -3.17
CA PRO A 165 -4.50 20.00 -2.07
C PRO A 165 -4.35 19.32 -0.70
N HIS A 166 -5.16 18.29 -0.42
CA HIS A 166 -5.09 17.55 0.83
C HIS A 166 -3.83 16.68 0.91
N LEU A 167 -3.41 16.06 -0.18
CA LEU A 167 -2.13 15.34 -0.24
C LEU A 167 -0.95 16.26 0.11
N LYS A 168 -0.96 17.52 -0.36
CA LYS A 168 0.06 18.51 0.01
C LYS A 168 0.05 18.83 1.51
N GLU A 169 -1.13 18.90 2.13
CA GLU A 169 -1.25 19.09 3.59
C GLU A 169 -0.67 17.90 4.35
N LEU A 170 -0.99 16.67 3.93
CA LEU A 170 -0.46 15.44 4.53
C LEU A 170 1.07 15.34 4.37
N ILE A 171 1.60 15.62 3.17
CA ILE A 171 3.04 15.65 2.89
C ILE A 171 3.74 16.69 3.76
N SER A 172 3.15 17.89 3.86
CA SER A 172 3.68 18.96 4.72
C SER A 172 3.68 18.57 6.19
N TYR A 173 2.61 17.92 6.67
CA TYR A 173 2.52 17.45 8.05
C TYR A 173 3.51 16.31 8.34
N ALA A 174 3.66 15.39 7.41
CA ALA A 174 4.62 14.29 7.52
C ALA A 174 6.08 14.81 7.63
N ASP A 175 6.40 15.95 7.04
CA ASP A 175 7.70 16.63 7.12
C ASP A 175 8.91 15.69 6.96
N HIS A 176 8.87 14.85 5.92
CA HIS A 176 9.89 13.83 5.61
C HIS A 176 10.11 12.76 6.70
N ARG A 177 9.31 12.72 7.76
CA ARG A 177 9.39 11.70 8.83
C ARG A 177 8.94 10.32 8.35
N ILE A 178 8.05 10.28 7.35
CA ILE A 178 7.53 9.08 6.70
C ILE A 178 7.22 9.41 5.24
N GLU A 179 7.31 8.43 4.34
CA GLU A 179 6.93 8.60 2.94
C GLU A 179 5.40 8.64 2.80
N ILE A 180 4.86 9.70 2.22
CA ILE A 180 3.48 9.71 1.72
C ILE A 180 3.53 9.24 0.27
N LEU A 181 2.90 8.10 0.00
CA LEU A 181 2.83 7.45 -1.31
C LEU A 181 1.45 7.74 -1.92
N PRO A 182 1.33 8.68 -2.87
CA PRO A 182 0.05 8.95 -3.51
C PRO A 182 -0.35 7.79 -4.44
N GLY A 183 -1.64 7.41 -4.35
CA GLY A 183 -2.24 6.36 -5.16
C GLY A 183 -3.68 6.65 -5.51
N GLY A 184 -4.32 5.77 -6.29
CA GLY A 184 -5.71 5.95 -6.74
C GLY A 184 -5.82 6.98 -7.89
N GLY A 185 -6.19 6.51 -9.10
CA GLY A 185 -6.30 7.37 -10.27
C GLY A 185 -4.98 7.80 -10.90
N ILE A 186 -3.83 7.38 -10.37
CA ILE A 186 -2.52 7.66 -10.98
C ILE A 186 -2.21 6.59 -12.03
N THR A 187 -1.86 7.05 -13.23
CA THR A 187 -1.61 6.22 -14.41
C THR A 187 -0.28 6.59 -15.05
N PHE A 188 0.15 5.82 -16.04
CA PHE A 188 1.34 6.16 -16.83
C PHE A 188 1.24 7.51 -17.58
N GLU A 189 0.01 8.05 -17.72
CA GLU A 189 -0.24 9.32 -18.44
C GLU A 189 -0.06 10.52 -17.52
N ASN A 190 -0.44 10.44 -16.22
CA ASN A 190 -0.41 11.56 -15.29
C ASN A 190 0.65 11.44 -14.17
N CYS A 191 1.32 10.30 -14.05
CA CYS A 191 2.20 10.01 -12.91
C CYS A 191 3.36 11.00 -12.75
N GLU A 192 3.95 11.48 -13.85
CA GLU A 192 5.05 12.45 -13.78
C GLU A 192 4.56 13.81 -13.32
N GLN A 193 3.42 14.27 -13.85
CA GLN A 193 2.80 15.53 -13.46
C GLN A 193 2.41 15.52 -11.98
N ILE A 194 1.72 14.48 -11.52
CA ILE A 194 1.29 14.37 -10.11
C ILE A 194 2.51 14.29 -9.18
N ALA A 195 3.53 13.52 -9.53
CA ALA A 195 4.76 13.41 -8.73
C ALA A 195 5.49 14.75 -8.61
N GLU A 196 5.60 15.50 -9.72
CA GLU A 196 6.22 16.83 -9.72
C GLU A 196 5.39 17.83 -8.90
N GLU A 197 4.07 17.84 -9.07
CA GLU A 197 3.17 18.75 -8.36
C GLU A 197 3.16 18.52 -6.85
N LEU A 198 3.27 17.25 -6.41
CA LEU A 198 3.34 16.87 -5.00
C LEU A 198 4.76 16.91 -4.43
N GLY A 199 5.78 16.98 -5.27
CA GLY A 199 7.19 16.91 -4.84
C GLY A 199 7.60 15.54 -4.31
N VAL A 200 6.92 14.45 -4.74
CA VAL A 200 7.18 13.08 -4.28
C VAL A 200 8.07 12.31 -5.25
N LYS A 201 8.71 11.24 -4.75
CA LYS A 201 9.61 10.40 -5.54
C LYS A 201 9.00 9.07 -5.94
N SER A 202 7.86 8.73 -5.37
CA SER A 202 7.15 7.47 -5.58
C SER A 202 5.68 7.73 -5.84
N VAL A 203 5.07 6.94 -6.70
CA VAL A 203 3.64 6.96 -7.02
C VAL A 203 3.13 5.54 -7.21
N HIS A 204 1.86 5.33 -6.89
CA HIS A 204 1.21 4.02 -6.89
C HIS A 204 0.00 3.99 -7.84
N GLY A 205 -0.20 2.87 -8.53
CA GLY A 205 -1.41 2.69 -9.33
C GLY A 205 -1.48 1.38 -10.10
N THR A 206 -2.71 0.97 -10.42
CA THR A 206 -2.99 -0.23 -11.23
C THR A 206 -2.62 -0.06 -12.70
N LYS A 207 -2.52 1.18 -13.17
CA LYS A 207 -2.17 1.55 -14.56
C LYS A 207 -0.93 2.45 -14.61
N ILE A 208 -0.04 2.31 -13.63
CA ILE A 208 1.14 3.18 -13.47
C ILE A 208 2.19 2.99 -14.58
N VAL A 209 2.13 1.89 -15.30
CA VAL A 209 2.93 1.58 -16.48
C VAL A 209 2.02 1.22 -17.65
N ASN A 210 2.45 1.54 -18.87
CA ASN A 210 1.67 1.24 -20.08
C ASN A 210 1.84 -0.22 -20.48
N LEU A 211 0.86 -1.05 -20.13
CA LEU A 211 0.86 -2.48 -20.47
C LEU A 211 0.45 -2.79 -21.92
N MET A 212 0.11 -1.78 -22.74
CA MET A 212 -0.35 -1.95 -24.12
C MET A 212 0.79 -1.84 -25.14
N HIS A 213 1.97 -1.35 -24.75
CA HIS A 213 3.15 -1.32 -25.63
C HIS A 213 3.96 -2.61 -25.49
N ASP A 214 4.21 -3.26 -26.64
CA ASP A 214 5.15 -4.39 -26.80
C ASP A 214 6.60 -3.90 -26.77
#